data_9fd889e2e1f12f412ab93df9b4d84179
#
_entry.id   9fd889e2e1f12f412ab93df9b4d84179
#
_cell.length_a   1.000
_cell.length_b   1.000
_cell.length_c   1.000
_cell.angle_alpha   90.00
_cell.angle_beta   90.00
_cell.angle_gamma   90.00
#
_symmetry.space_group_name_H-M   'P 1'
#
loop_
_entity.id
_entity.type
_entity.pdbx_description
1 polymer ?
#
loop_
_entity_poly.entity_id
_entity_poly.type
_entity_poly.pdbx_seq_one_letter_code
_entity_poly.pdbx_strand_id
1 'polypeptide(L)'
;MADTAPRAARIFSSTEVFALPTYTLPAALSAELEIRKSRFIAYAIPVADRDAAMAELRRLRDEHPAATHVCWALLAGGQSGMSDDGEPSGTAGRPILEVLRHHDLDGVLAAVVRYYGGVKLGAGGLVRAYTDAIASALLDAPRVERIAQVSLTVEVSYADEAKVRRWIDAEGYTLVDSAYAMLVKMTIRLPITAVDDAQRALVDMTQGKAGFF
;
A
#
# COMPACT_ATOMS: atom_id res chain seq x y z
N MET A 1 -50.07 -15.84 -22.12
CA MET A 1 -48.98 -16.67 -21.68
C MET A 1 -47.69 -15.94 -21.99
N ALA A 2 -47.14 -15.22 -21.04
CA ALA A 2 -45.88 -14.50 -21.19
C ALA A 2 -44.82 -15.27 -20.36
N ASP A 3 -43.91 -15.84 -21.11
CA ASP A 3 -42.76 -16.60 -20.60
C ASP A 3 -41.74 -15.60 -19.96
N THR A 4 -41.62 -15.61 -18.66
CA THR A 4 -40.66 -14.79 -17.93
C THR A 4 -39.46 -15.68 -17.55
N ALA A 5 -38.54 -15.80 -18.50
CA ALA A 5 -37.27 -16.42 -18.23
C ALA A 5 -36.47 -15.62 -17.18
N PRO A 6 -35.84 -16.26 -16.17
CA PRO A 6 -35.06 -15.56 -15.19
C PRO A 6 -33.81 -14.94 -15.83
N ARG A 7 -33.62 -13.65 -15.57
CA ARG A 7 -32.46 -12.86 -16.01
C ARG A 7 -31.21 -13.43 -15.37
N ALA A 8 -30.45 -14.21 -16.15
CA ALA A 8 -29.19 -14.76 -15.74
C ALA A 8 -28.30 -13.64 -15.19
N ALA A 9 -27.86 -13.81 -13.95
CA ALA A 9 -26.87 -12.98 -13.32
C ALA A 9 -25.63 -12.93 -14.24
N ARG A 10 -25.24 -11.75 -14.68
CA ARG A 10 -23.95 -11.56 -15.35
C ARG A 10 -22.87 -11.89 -14.33
N ILE A 11 -22.32 -13.07 -14.46
CA ILE A 11 -21.05 -13.43 -13.85
C ILE A 11 -20.05 -12.45 -14.47
N PHE A 12 -19.52 -11.54 -13.66
CA PHE A 12 -18.39 -10.73 -14.07
C PHE A 12 -17.28 -11.71 -14.41
N SER A 13 -16.93 -11.73 -15.70
CA SER A 13 -15.77 -12.46 -16.21
C SER A 13 -14.58 -12.08 -15.33
N SER A 14 -13.99 -13.08 -14.70
CA SER A 14 -12.72 -12.97 -14.00
C SER A 14 -11.70 -12.40 -14.97
N THR A 15 -11.52 -11.08 -14.96
CA THR A 15 -10.27 -10.52 -15.42
C THR A 15 -9.26 -11.00 -14.37
N GLU A 16 -8.49 -12.02 -14.72
CA GLU A 16 -7.30 -12.39 -13.96
C GLU A 16 -6.41 -11.15 -13.91
N VAL A 17 -6.61 -10.34 -12.90
CA VAL A 17 -5.68 -9.28 -12.53
C VAL A 17 -4.50 -10.02 -11.91
N PHE A 18 -3.54 -10.44 -12.74
CA PHE A 18 -2.21 -10.78 -12.29
C PHE A 18 -1.58 -9.49 -11.76
N ALA A 19 -2.01 -9.06 -10.59
CA ALA A 19 -1.29 -8.06 -9.85
C ALA A 19 0.05 -8.69 -9.47
N LEU A 20 1.14 -8.11 -9.96
CA LEU A 20 2.48 -8.51 -9.52
C LEU A 20 2.51 -8.44 -8.00
N PRO A 21 3.14 -9.43 -7.33
CA PRO A 21 3.23 -9.41 -5.88
C PRO A 21 3.92 -8.11 -5.44
N THR A 22 3.31 -7.42 -4.52
CA THR A 22 3.92 -6.28 -3.84
C THR A 22 4.42 -6.72 -2.47
N TYR A 23 5.48 -6.09 -2.00
CA TYR A 23 6.12 -6.43 -0.73
C TYR A 23 6.12 -5.22 0.19
N THR A 24 6.21 -5.46 1.49
CA THR A 24 6.50 -4.43 2.49
C THR A 24 7.67 -4.87 3.37
N LEU A 25 8.10 -3.99 4.25
CA LEU A 25 9.15 -4.27 5.21
C LEU A 25 8.54 -4.68 6.55
N PRO A 26 9.10 -5.71 7.26
CA PRO A 26 8.61 -6.09 8.59
C PRO A 26 9.01 -5.09 9.66
N ALA A 27 10.05 -4.28 9.44
CA ALA A 27 10.57 -3.27 10.35
C ALA A 27 11.27 -2.14 9.60
N ALA A 28 11.50 -1.02 10.28
CA ALA A 28 12.28 0.09 9.73
C ALA A 28 13.75 -0.31 9.58
N LEU A 29 14.35 0.12 8.48
CA LEU A 29 15.75 -0.10 8.12
C LEU A 29 16.44 1.24 7.92
N SER A 30 17.75 1.28 8.16
CA SER A 30 18.55 2.46 7.91
C SER A 30 19.96 2.11 7.42
N ALA A 31 20.54 2.99 6.64
CA ALA A 31 21.94 2.92 6.22
C ALA A 31 22.51 4.34 6.11
N GLU A 32 23.83 4.44 6.22
CA GLU A 32 24.53 5.71 6.09
C GLU A 32 25.64 5.61 5.05
N LEU A 33 25.72 6.61 4.19
CA LEU A 33 26.77 6.76 3.19
C LEU A 33 27.42 8.14 3.31
N GLU A 34 28.73 8.20 3.11
CA GLU A 34 29.45 9.45 2.92
C GLU A 34 29.92 9.54 1.47
N ILE A 35 29.50 10.61 0.77
CA ILE A 35 29.87 10.87 -0.61
C ILE A 35 30.39 12.31 -0.73
N ARG A 36 31.67 12.48 -1.08
CA ARG A 36 32.30 13.80 -1.21
C ARG A 36 32.05 14.70 0.00
N LYS A 37 32.28 14.17 1.21
CA LYS A 37 32.05 14.83 2.50
C LYS A 37 30.58 15.14 2.84
N SER A 38 29.63 14.89 1.93
CA SER A 38 28.22 14.93 2.26
C SER A 38 27.82 13.60 2.88
N ARG A 39 27.06 13.67 3.98
CA ARG A 39 26.53 12.52 4.70
C ARG A 39 25.07 12.31 4.29
N PHE A 40 24.73 11.10 3.90
CA PHE A 40 23.40 10.66 3.52
C PHE A 40 22.95 9.55 4.46
N ILE A 41 21.90 9.80 5.25
CA ILE A 41 21.30 8.80 6.14
C ILE A 41 19.99 8.40 5.53
N ALA A 42 19.91 7.18 5.04
CA ALA A 42 18.73 6.60 4.43
C ALA A 42 17.88 5.86 5.45
N TYR A 43 16.58 5.99 5.35
CA TYR A 43 15.58 5.28 6.13
C TYR A 43 14.57 4.66 5.17
N ALA A 44 14.23 3.38 5.39
CA ALA A 44 13.11 2.70 4.76
C ALA A 44 12.17 2.21 5.87
N ILE A 45 10.98 2.80 5.96
CA ILE A 45 10.08 2.67 7.10
C ILE A 45 8.74 2.11 6.62
N PRO A 46 8.26 0.95 7.14
CA PRO A 46 6.92 0.47 6.84
C PRO A 46 5.88 1.42 7.41
N VAL A 47 4.89 1.79 6.59
CA VAL A 47 3.81 2.71 6.94
C VAL A 47 2.48 2.20 6.42
N ALA A 48 1.41 2.42 7.18
CA ALA A 48 0.08 2.00 6.79
C ALA A 48 -0.49 2.87 5.66
N ASP A 49 -0.25 4.17 5.75
CA ASP A 49 -0.84 5.19 4.89
C ASP A 49 0.03 6.46 4.82
N ARG A 50 -0.51 7.48 4.13
CA ARG A 50 0.16 8.77 3.99
C ARG A 50 0.29 9.52 5.32
N ASP A 51 -0.68 9.44 6.19
CA ASP A 51 -0.67 10.19 7.46
C ASP A 51 0.41 9.66 8.40
N ALA A 52 0.56 8.33 8.47
CA ALA A 52 1.65 7.67 9.17
C ALA A 52 3.02 8.08 8.57
N ALA A 53 3.14 8.12 7.24
CA ALA A 53 4.36 8.57 6.58
C ALA A 53 4.73 10.02 6.92
N MET A 54 3.73 10.92 6.95
CA MET A 54 3.96 12.32 7.31
C MET A 54 4.34 12.50 8.80
N ALA A 55 3.84 11.62 9.69
CA ALA A 55 4.26 11.59 11.08
C ALA A 55 5.74 11.19 11.21
N GLU A 56 6.18 10.14 10.49
CA GLU A 56 7.57 9.72 10.45
C GLU A 56 8.50 10.80 9.88
N LEU A 57 8.08 11.51 8.83
CA LEU A 57 8.88 12.62 8.29
C LEU A 57 9.03 13.78 9.28
N ARG A 58 8.00 14.09 10.08
CA ARG A 58 8.14 15.08 11.17
C ARG A 58 9.16 14.60 12.20
N ARG A 59 9.05 13.35 12.66
CA ARG A 59 10.01 12.75 13.59
C ARG A 59 11.45 12.84 13.07
N LEU A 60 11.69 12.47 11.80
CA LEU A 60 13.02 12.56 11.21
C LEU A 60 13.55 14.00 11.14
N ARG A 61 12.70 14.99 10.85
CA ARG A 61 13.11 16.41 10.88
C ARG A 61 13.46 16.88 12.28
N ASP A 62 12.72 16.44 13.28
CA ASP A 62 12.97 16.77 14.70
C ASP A 62 14.27 16.11 15.20
N GLU A 63 14.56 14.89 14.75
CA GLU A 63 15.80 14.17 15.08
C GLU A 63 17.03 14.75 14.35
N HIS A 64 16.83 15.37 13.20
CA HIS A 64 17.89 15.91 12.36
C HIS A 64 17.75 17.43 12.09
N PRO A 65 17.68 18.28 13.12
CA PRO A 65 17.39 19.70 12.95
C PRO A 65 18.46 20.48 12.18
N ALA A 66 19.67 19.93 12.08
CA ALA A 66 20.78 20.51 11.32
C ALA A 66 20.93 19.92 9.91
N ALA A 67 20.02 19.07 9.47
CA ALA A 67 20.04 18.50 8.14
C ALA A 67 19.81 19.60 7.09
N THR A 68 20.52 19.51 5.96
CA THR A 68 20.32 20.45 4.85
C THR A 68 19.03 20.11 4.09
N HIS A 69 18.74 18.82 3.92
CA HIS A 69 17.57 18.32 3.20
C HIS A 69 17.07 17.00 3.83
N VAL A 70 15.76 16.80 3.80
CA VAL A 70 15.10 15.53 4.12
C VAL A 70 14.24 15.14 2.91
N CYS A 71 14.88 14.55 1.92
CA CYS A 71 14.21 14.11 0.69
C CYS A 71 13.51 12.78 0.91
N TRP A 72 12.37 12.57 0.24
CA TRP A 72 11.61 11.36 0.49
C TRP A 72 10.76 10.92 -0.70
N ALA A 73 10.36 9.63 -0.68
CA ALA A 73 9.31 9.07 -1.51
C ALA A 73 8.44 8.11 -0.70
N LEU A 74 7.19 7.98 -1.11
CA LEU A 74 6.16 7.15 -0.48
C LEU A 74 5.45 6.30 -1.53
N LEU A 75 5.27 5.03 -1.24
CA LEU A 75 4.32 4.14 -1.88
C LEU A 75 3.50 3.50 -0.76
N ALA A 76 2.20 3.80 -0.65
CA ALA A 76 1.33 3.19 0.35
C ALA A 76 -0.14 3.25 -0.07
N GLY A 77 -0.80 2.09 -0.05
CA GLY A 77 -2.24 1.99 -0.27
C GLY A 77 -2.69 2.52 -1.63
N GLY A 78 -1.92 2.30 -2.69
CA GLY A 78 -2.22 2.81 -4.04
C GLY A 78 -1.92 4.29 -4.23
N GLN A 79 -1.40 4.98 -3.22
CA GLN A 79 -0.95 6.37 -3.30
C GLN A 79 0.56 6.45 -3.43
N SER A 80 1.04 7.43 -4.16
CA SER A 80 2.45 7.76 -4.26
C SER A 80 2.69 9.24 -3.95
N GLY A 81 3.87 9.53 -3.43
CA GLY A 81 4.30 10.90 -3.16
C GLY A 81 5.81 10.99 -3.13
N MET A 82 6.35 12.18 -3.35
CA MET A 82 7.80 12.42 -3.25
C MET A 82 8.10 13.89 -3.02
N SER A 83 9.32 14.19 -2.53
CA SER A 83 9.81 15.54 -2.36
C SER A 83 11.33 15.57 -2.50
N ASP A 84 11.83 16.57 -3.22
CA ASP A 84 13.25 16.88 -3.30
C ASP A 84 13.73 17.78 -2.14
N ASP A 85 12.83 18.33 -1.33
CA ASP A 85 13.10 19.15 -0.12
C ASP A 85 14.21 20.19 -0.32
N GLY A 86 14.17 20.93 -1.43
CA GLY A 86 15.13 21.98 -1.77
C GLY A 86 16.36 21.53 -2.55
N GLU A 87 16.55 20.24 -2.81
CA GLU A 87 17.49 19.79 -3.83
C GLU A 87 17.01 20.19 -5.24
N PRO A 88 17.89 20.22 -6.26
CA PRO A 88 17.46 20.45 -7.63
C PRO A 88 16.36 19.48 -8.06
N SER A 89 15.34 20.00 -8.74
CA SER A 89 14.15 19.24 -9.12
C SER A 89 14.47 17.89 -9.80
N GLY A 90 13.88 16.81 -9.28
CA GLY A 90 14.01 15.46 -9.81
C GLY A 90 15.34 14.76 -9.48
N THR A 91 16.17 15.33 -8.61
CA THR A 91 17.48 14.75 -8.29
C THR A 91 17.49 13.90 -7.01
N ALA A 92 16.42 13.93 -6.22
CA ALA A 92 16.30 13.20 -4.96
C ALA A 92 15.01 12.37 -4.85
N GLY A 93 13.86 13.01 -4.77
CA GLY A 93 12.58 12.31 -4.54
C GLY A 93 12.25 11.29 -5.62
N ARG A 94 12.46 11.63 -6.90
CA ARG A 94 12.24 10.70 -8.01
C ARG A 94 13.20 9.49 -7.97
N PRO A 95 14.52 9.65 -7.84
CA PRO A 95 15.45 8.53 -7.64
C PRO A 95 15.05 7.61 -6.48
N ILE A 96 14.66 8.17 -5.33
CA ILE A 96 14.19 7.38 -4.18
C ILE A 96 12.94 6.56 -4.56
N LEU A 97 11.96 7.17 -5.24
CA LEU A 97 10.73 6.51 -5.66
C LEU A 97 11.01 5.34 -6.62
N GLU A 98 11.93 5.51 -7.57
CA GLU A 98 12.28 4.45 -8.52
C GLU A 98 12.95 3.25 -7.82
N VAL A 99 13.71 3.47 -6.74
CA VAL A 99 14.24 2.36 -5.93
C VAL A 99 13.10 1.57 -5.27
N LEU A 100 12.11 2.23 -4.67
CA LEU A 100 10.96 1.54 -4.08
C LEU A 100 10.20 0.70 -5.11
N ARG A 101 10.00 1.25 -6.32
CA ARG A 101 9.34 0.56 -7.43
C ARG A 101 10.14 -0.66 -7.91
N HIS A 102 11.45 -0.52 -8.04
CA HIS A 102 12.36 -1.60 -8.47
C HIS A 102 12.37 -2.79 -7.50
N HIS A 103 12.07 -2.53 -6.23
CA HIS A 103 11.96 -3.53 -5.18
C HIS A 103 10.53 -4.05 -4.99
N ASP A 104 9.56 -3.63 -5.83
CA ASP A 104 8.12 -3.95 -5.73
C ASP A 104 7.53 -3.65 -4.34
N LEU A 105 8.04 -2.58 -3.69
CA LEU A 105 7.63 -2.20 -2.34
C LEU A 105 6.34 -1.36 -2.36
N ASP A 106 5.42 -1.67 -1.46
CA ASP A 106 4.24 -0.87 -1.10
C ASP A 106 4.10 -0.82 0.42
N GLY A 107 3.46 0.22 0.96
CA GLY A 107 3.41 0.46 2.39
C GLY A 107 4.76 0.88 2.96
N VAL A 108 5.57 1.64 2.21
CA VAL A 108 6.91 2.07 2.62
C VAL A 108 7.13 3.55 2.35
N LEU A 109 7.60 4.25 3.37
CA LEU A 109 8.24 5.55 3.27
C LEU A 109 9.75 5.35 3.16
N ALA A 110 10.37 5.85 2.09
CA ALA A 110 11.81 6.00 1.99
C ALA A 110 12.20 7.46 2.17
N ALA A 111 13.11 7.75 3.09
CA ALA A 111 13.59 9.11 3.35
C ALA A 111 15.12 9.12 3.42
N VAL A 112 15.73 10.20 2.92
CA VAL A 112 17.17 10.41 3.00
C VAL A 112 17.42 11.77 3.62
N VAL A 113 18.05 11.77 4.77
CA VAL A 113 18.55 12.95 5.47
C VAL A 113 19.94 13.27 4.97
N ARG A 114 20.12 14.46 4.42
CA ARG A 114 21.42 14.89 3.89
C ARG A 114 22.01 16.03 4.71
N TYR A 115 23.28 15.88 5.04
CA TYR A 115 24.14 16.93 5.55
C TYR A 115 25.14 17.31 4.46
N TYR A 116 25.13 18.56 4.02
CA TYR A 116 26.01 19.02 2.95
C TYR A 116 27.45 19.16 3.41
N GLY A 117 28.37 18.53 2.72
CA GLY A 117 29.80 18.50 3.05
C GLY A 117 30.66 19.59 2.35
N GLY A 118 30.05 20.63 1.79
CA GLY A 118 30.80 21.72 1.14
C GLY A 118 31.21 21.44 -0.31
N VAL A 119 31.02 20.21 -0.82
CA VAL A 119 31.42 19.84 -2.20
C VAL A 119 30.14 19.52 -3.02
N LYS A 120 29.96 20.26 -4.12
CA LYS A 120 28.83 20.03 -5.04
C LYS A 120 28.99 18.71 -5.79
N LEU A 121 27.93 17.89 -5.80
CA LEU A 121 27.91 16.62 -6.52
C LEU A 121 27.48 16.78 -7.99
N GLY A 122 26.75 17.85 -8.31
CA GLY A 122 26.05 18.03 -9.59
C GLY A 122 24.78 17.14 -9.67
N ALA A 123 23.91 17.42 -10.65
CA ALA A 123 22.62 16.72 -10.77
C ALA A 123 22.78 15.19 -10.88
N GLY A 124 23.63 14.71 -11.77
CA GLY A 124 23.90 13.26 -11.93
C GLY A 124 24.53 12.61 -10.70
N GLY A 125 25.35 13.37 -9.96
CA GLY A 125 25.94 12.91 -8.70
C GLY A 125 24.90 12.80 -7.58
N LEU A 126 23.93 13.74 -7.51
CA LEU A 126 22.82 13.70 -6.58
C LEU A 126 21.90 12.51 -6.85
N VAL A 127 21.45 12.33 -8.10
CA VAL A 127 20.64 11.18 -8.49
C VAL A 127 21.26 9.87 -8.01
N ARG A 128 22.55 9.68 -8.30
CA ARG A 128 23.28 8.48 -7.88
C ARG A 128 23.35 8.36 -6.36
N ALA A 129 23.68 9.44 -5.64
CA ALA A 129 23.82 9.44 -4.20
C ALA A 129 22.50 9.05 -3.48
N TYR A 130 21.36 9.60 -3.92
CA TYR A 130 20.05 9.26 -3.36
C TYR A 130 19.62 7.83 -3.70
N THR A 131 19.87 7.37 -4.92
CA THR A 131 19.64 5.97 -5.31
C THR A 131 20.47 5.01 -4.45
N ASP A 132 21.79 5.24 -4.35
CA ASP A 132 22.70 4.38 -3.62
C ASP A 132 22.39 4.37 -2.13
N ALA A 133 21.96 5.49 -1.54
CA ALA A 133 21.60 5.60 -0.15
C ALA A 133 20.41 4.68 0.20
N ILE A 134 19.32 4.74 -0.57
CA ILE A 134 18.16 3.86 -0.32
C ILE A 134 18.47 2.41 -0.70
N ALA A 135 19.17 2.17 -1.79
CA ALA A 135 19.57 0.83 -2.17
C ALA A 135 20.42 0.15 -1.07
N SER A 136 21.32 0.91 -0.42
CA SER A 136 22.09 0.40 0.73
C SER A 136 21.22 0.05 1.94
N ALA A 137 20.18 0.84 2.23
CA ALA A 137 19.26 0.54 3.32
C ALA A 137 18.38 -0.70 3.04
N LEU A 138 18.15 -1.01 1.76
CA LEU A 138 17.37 -2.15 1.30
C LEU A 138 18.22 -3.37 0.94
N LEU A 139 19.54 -3.28 1.06
CA LEU A 139 20.44 -4.41 0.79
C LEU A 139 20.13 -5.54 1.78
N ASP A 140 19.84 -6.72 1.25
CA ASP A 140 19.44 -7.91 2.02
C ASP A 140 18.22 -7.68 2.95
N ALA A 141 17.40 -6.67 2.67
CA ALA A 141 16.20 -6.36 3.45
C ALA A 141 15.20 -7.53 3.42
N PRO A 142 14.74 -8.02 4.58
CA PRO A 142 13.65 -8.98 4.63
C PRO A 142 12.39 -8.32 4.07
N ARG A 143 11.66 -9.05 3.20
CA ARG A 143 10.42 -8.57 2.59
C ARG A 143 9.26 -9.48 2.95
N VAL A 144 8.11 -8.89 3.23
CA VAL A 144 6.86 -9.61 3.50
C VAL A 144 5.91 -9.33 2.33
N GLU A 145 5.36 -10.38 1.75
CA GLU A 145 4.38 -10.24 0.67
C GLU A 145 3.15 -9.50 1.19
N ARG A 146 2.73 -8.49 0.44
CA ARG A 146 1.56 -7.69 0.73
C ARG A 146 0.42 -8.09 -0.20
N ILE A 147 -0.53 -8.83 0.32
CA ILE A 147 -1.73 -9.22 -0.42
C ILE A 147 -2.67 -8.01 -0.48
N ALA A 148 -2.98 -7.56 -1.70
CA ALA A 148 -3.92 -6.45 -1.92
C ALA A 148 -5.28 -6.76 -1.29
N GLN A 149 -5.83 -5.80 -0.56
CA GLN A 149 -7.18 -5.88 0.01
C GLN A 149 -8.17 -5.18 -0.92
N VAL A 150 -9.34 -5.78 -1.08
CA VAL A 150 -10.44 -5.22 -1.85
C VAL A 150 -11.72 -5.16 -1.02
N SER A 151 -12.67 -4.33 -1.45
CA SER A 151 -14.01 -4.26 -0.84
C SER A 151 -14.99 -5.05 -1.70
N LEU A 152 -15.58 -6.08 -1.12
CA LEU A 152 -16.68 -6.85 -1.69
C LEU A 152 -17.99 -6.37 -1.06
N THR A 153 -18.92 -5.90 -1.88
CA THR A 153 -20.25 -5.50 -1.41
C THR A 153 -21.27 -6.60 -1.73
N VAL A 154 -21.98 -7.06 -0.69
CA VAL A 154 -23.01 -8.09 -0.80
C VAL A 154 -24.32 -7.61 -0.20
N GLU A 155 -25.44 -7.95 -0.84
CA GLU A 155 -26.79 -7.80 -0.29
C GLU A 155 -27.34 -9.16 0.13
N VAL A 156 -27.85 -9.23 1.37
CA VAL A 156 -28.39 -10.44 1.97
C VAL A 156 -29.72 -10.14 2.68
N SER A 157 -30.51 -11.19 2.95
CA SER A 157 -31.71 -11.04 3.75
C SER A 157 -31.36 -10.75 5.22
N TYR A 158 -32.29 -10.14 5.97
CA TYR A 158 -32.17 -9.96 7.43
C TYR A 158 -31.99 -11.29 8.17
N ALA A 159 -32.58 -12.38 7.66
CA ALA A 159 -32.44 -13.70 8.24
C ALA A 159 -31.02 -14.27 8.11
N ASP A 160 -30.29 -13.90 7.05
CA ASP A 160 -28.94 -14.39 6.75
C ASP A 160 -27.85 -13.49 7.35
N GLU A 161 -28.16 -12.25 7.73
CA GLU A 161 -27.18 -11.27 8.22
C GLU A 161 -26.31 -11.83 9.35
N ALA A 162 -26.92 -12.38 10.39
CA ALA A 162 -26.18 -12.89 11.54
C ALA A 162 -25.24 -14.04 11.19
N LYS A 163 -25.60 -14.85 10.20
CA LYS A 163 -24.77 -15.95 9.69
C LYS A 163 -23.57 -15.41 8.91
N VAL A 164 -23.82 -14.41 8.06
CA VAL A 164 -22.76 -13.75 7.28
C VAL A 164 -21.76 -13.02 8.18
N ARG A 165 -22.23 -12.31 9.22
CA ARG A 165 -21.33 -11.64 10.19
C ARG A 165 -20.41 -12.63 10.90
N ARG A 166 -20.94 -13.75 11.39
CA ARG A 166 -20.12 -14.78 12.01
C ARG A 166 -19.10 -15.40 11.06
N TRP A 167 -19.46 -15.55 9.80
CA TRP A 167 -18.53 -16.03 8.78
C TRP A 167 -17.42 -15.00 8.50
N ILE A 168 -17.75 -13.71 8.38
CA ILE A 168 -16.75 -12.63 8.22
C ILE A 168 -15.72 -12.68 9.36
N ASP A 169 -16.20 -12.80 10.60
CA ASP A 169 -15.34 -12.87 11.78
C ASP A 169 -14.48 -14.15 11.80
N ALA A 170 -15.06 -15.29 11.41
CA ALA A 170 -14.37 -16.58 11.38
C ALA A 170 -13.25 -16.64 10.32
N GLU A 171 -13.45 -16.01 9.17
CA GLU A 171 -12.46 -15.89 8.11
C GLU A 171 -11.40 -14.77 8.37
N GLY A 172 -11.59 -13.99 9.43
CA GLY A 172 -10.71 -12.87 9.75
C GLY A 172 -10.86 -11.68 8.80
N TYR A 173 -11.97 -11.58 8.07
CA TYR A 173 -12.25 -10.44 7.21
C TYR A 173 -12.76 -9.24 8.02
N THR A 174 -12.74 -8.04 7.41
CA THR A 174 -13.21 -6.83 8.08
C THR A 174 -14.54 -6.37 7.50
N LEU A 175 -15.58 -6.28 8.32
CA LEU A 175 -16.81 -5.60 7.95
C LEU A 175 -16.58 -4.08 8.01
N VAL A 176 -16.60 -3.42 6.84
CA VAL A 176 -16.31 -1.99 6.70
C VAL A 176 -17.57 -1.16 6.96
N ASP A 177 -18.71 -1.60 6.42
CA ASP A 177 -19.97 -0.87 6.50
C ASP A 177 -21.18 -1.81 6.40
N SER A 178 -22.32 -1.36 6.95
CA SER A 178 -23.60 -2.05 6.82
C SER A 178 -24.73 -1.04 6.67
N ALA A 179 -25.47 -1.13 5.58
CA ALA A 179 -26.65 -0.31 5.30
C ALA A 179 -27.92 -1.19 5.29
N TYR A 180 -28.98 -0.69 5.91
CA TYR A 180 -30.26 -1.38 6.08
C TYR A 180 -31.34 -0.74 5.23
N ALA A 181 -31.95 -1.56 4.32
CA ALA A 181 -33.04 -1.17 3.46
C ALA A 181 -34.01 -2.34 3.33
N MET A 182 -34.49 -2.68 2.13
CA MET A 182 -35.26 -3.91 1.89
C MET A 182 -34.42 -5.18 2.14
N LEU A 183 -33.13 -5.06 1.89
CA LEU A 183 -32.09 -6.04 2.18
C LEU A 183 -31.00 -5.36 3.02
N VAL A 184 -30.13 -6.16 3.61
CA VAL A 184 -28.95 -5.69 4.31
C VAL A 184 -27.78 -5.66 3.32
N LYS A 185 -27.24 -4.49 3.05
CA LYS A 185 -26.05 -4.28 2.23
C LYS A 185 -24.82 -4.23 3.12
N MET A 186 -23.90 -5.14 2.93
CA MET A 186 -22.67 -5.28 3.73
C MET A 186 -21.45 -5.09 2.83
N THR A 187 -20.51 -4.23 3.25
CA THR A 187 -19.22 -4.05 2.57
C THR A 187 -18.12 -4.72 3.39
N ILE A 188 -17.49 -5.71 2.80
CA ILE A 188 -16.49 -6.58 3.43
C ILE A 188 -15.13 -6.30 2.80
N ARG A 189 -14.11 -6.04 3.61
CA ARG A 189 -12.72 -5.94 3.15
C ARG A 189 -12.04 -7.29 3.35
N LEU A 190 -11.45 -7.81 2.26
CA LEU A 190 -10.81 -9.12 2.21
C LEU A 190 -9.65 -9.13 1.20
N PRO A 191 -8.73 -10.12 1.29
CA PRO A 191 -7.68 -10.30 0.30
C PRO A 191 -8.25 -10.50 -1.10
N ILE A 192 -7.64 -9.86 -2.11
CA ILE A 192 -8.09 -10.00 -3.51
C ILE A 192 -8.12 -11.47 -3.95
N THR A 193 -7.19 -12.28 -3.45
CA THR A 193 -7.10 -13.72 -3.74
C THR A 193 -8.24 -14.54 -3.13
N ALA A 194 -8.96 -13.98 -2.16
CA ALA A 194 -10.05 -14.65 -1.46
C ALA A 194 -11.44 -14.30 -2.02
N VAL A 195 -11.53 -13.40 -3.02
CA VAL A 195 -12.82 -12.89 -3.53
C VAL A 195 -13.70 -14.00 -4.07
N ASP A 196 -13.17 -14.88 -4.93
CA ASP A 196 -13.96 -15.94 -5.56
C ASP A 196 -14.46 -16.97 -4.53
N ASP A 197 -13.62 -17.31 -3.55
CA ASP A 197 -14.00 -18.22 -2.46
C ASP A 197 -15.05 -17.57 -1.55
N ALA A 198 -14.89 -16.31 -1.23
CA ALA A 198 -15.85 -15.52 -0.46
C ALA A 198 -17.22 -15.43 -1.15
N GLN A 199 -17.23 -15.18 -2.46
CA GLN A 199 -18.47 -15.13 -3.24
C GLN A 199 -19.17 -16.50 -3.24
N ARG A 200 -18.44 -17.60 -3.44
CA ARG A 200 -18.98 -18.96 -3.38
C ARG A 200 -19.59 -19.26 -2.00
N ALA A 201 -18.85 -18.98 -0.92
CA ALA A 201 -19.31 -19.19 0.43
C ALA A 201 -20.59 -18.38 0.74
N LEU A 202 -20.64 -17.12 0.30
CA LEU A 202 -21.83 -16.27 0.48
C LEU A 202 -23.04 -16.78 -0.31
N VAL A 203 -22.85 -17.24 -1.55
CA VAL A 203 -23.92 -17.87 -2.36
C VAL A 203 -24.45 -19.11 -1.66
N ASP A 204 -23.57 -19.99 -1.17
CA ASP A 204 -23.96 -21.23 -0.50
C ASP A 204 -24.70 -20.95 0.82
N MET A 205 -24.19 -20.00 1.63
CA MET A 205 -24.82 -19.63 2.90
C MET A 205 -26.22 -19.06 2.73
N THR A 206 -26.45 -18.31 1.65
CA THR A 206 -27.73 -17.64 1.36
C THR A 206 -28.63 -18.43 0.42
N GLN A 207 -28.26 -19.67 0.09
CA GLN A 207 -29.00 -20.53 -0.86
C GLN A 207 -29.23 -19.85 -2.22
N GLY A 208 -28.19 -19.19 -2.72
CA GLY A 208 -28.21 -18.51 -4.01
C GLY A 208 -28.90 -17.13 -4.01
N LYS A 209 -29.24 -16.57 -2.85
CA LYS A 209 -29.97 -15.29 -2.74
C LYS A 209 -29.06 -14.06 -2.54
N ALA A 210 -27.75 -14.24 -2.35
CA ALA A 210 -26.81 -13.14 -2.23
C ALA A 210 -26.70 -12.36 -3.55
N GLY A 211 -26.80 -11.03 -3.47
CA GLY A 211 -26.51 -10.11 -4.59
C GLY A 211 -25.13 -9.48 -4.39
N PHE A 212 -24.35 -9.32 -5.49
CA PHE A 212 -23.02 -8.70 -5.44
C PHE A 212 -22.97 -7.44 -6.31
N PHE A 213 -22.13 -6.45 -5.90
CA PHE A 213 -22.00 -5.14 -6.53
C PHE A 213 -20.54 -4.68 -6.59
#